data_c89ba7050ea4ea905074459b6b58f2b4
#
_entry.id   c89ba7050ea4ea905074459b6b58f2b4
#
_cell.length_a   1.000
_cell.length_b   1.000
_cell.length_c   1.000
_cell.angle_alpha   90.00
_cell.angle_beta   90.00
_cell.angle_gamma   90.00
#
_symmetry.space_group_name_H-M   'P 1'
#
loop_
_entity.id
_entity.type
_entity.pdbx_description
1 polymer ?
#
loop_
_entity_poly.entity_id
_entity_poly.type
_entity_poly.pdbx_seq_one_letter_code
_entity_poly.pdbx_strand_id
1 'polypeptide(L)'
;MSSLFERGHALPRAERAHGCWITDTAGNQYLDAASGALVVNLGHDDSRVTAAIARQMASVSYVHPTAFTSEIGERYADALAARLPMDSPAIYPVSGGSEAVETALKAARAFHLANGEPERWIVIGRDLSYHGNTRGALDVSGRHSLRAPYLPWLDRGGRVPGVLEYRCPNPGHPNGCARWHADALDSEIERLGPDQVAAFVAEPIGGAASGAASPPDGYWDAVSGVCESHGVLLIVDEVMTGFGRTGRWFGSEHFGLRPDIMTMAKGASSGYWPLGICAMSARVASKLADSGFVHGLTFSHHVVGAAAGMAVIQRLDDLRLVPAAETKGSRLLAALHDALDYQPAVGEIRGVGLMLAVELVADRETRRPFPRTERVAERLTILAKEAGLLVYPSTGCAGNGEGDLIMIGPPLIIDDQEMDMLVFKLATAIGGL
;
A
#
# COMPACT_ATOMS: atom_id res chain seq x y z
N MET A 1 -15.06 31.82 -3.00
CA MET A 1 -14.56 30.60 -2.34
C MET A 1 -15.02 29.41 -3.14
N SER A 2 -14.19 28.39 -3.31
CA SER A 2 -14.58 27.12 -3.96
C SER A 2 -15.57 26.37 -3.06
N SER A 3 -16.54 25.69 -3.67
CA SER A 3 -17.42 24.75 -2.93
C SER A 3 -16.75 23.39 -2.67
N LEU A 4 -15.54 23.18 -3.18
CA LEU A 4 -14.78 21.97 -2.89
C LEU A 4 -14.32 22.00 -1.43
N PHE A 5 -14.57 20.89 -0.69
CA PHE A 5 -14.05 20.73 0.66
C PHE A 5 -12.52 20.56 0.59
N GLU A 6 -11.79 21.55 1.10
CA GLU A 6 -10.34 21.57 1.04
C GLU A 6 -9.72 20.79 2.20
N ARG A 7 -8.72 19.96 1.89
CA ARG A 7 -7.94 19.20 2.89
C ARG A 7 -6.73 19.95 3.44
N GLY A 8 -6.45 21.15 2.92
CA GLY A 8 -5.31 21.97 3.33
C GLY A 8 -5.52 23.41 2.90
N HIS A 9 -4.76 24.32 3.52
CA HIS A 9 -4.84 25.75 3.20
C HIS A 9 -3.89 26.09 2.04
N ALA A 10 -4.36 26.94 1.12
CA ALA A 10 -3.57 27.54 0.04
C ALA A 10 -2.77 26.54 -0.83
N LEU A 11 -3.40 25.42 -1.22
CA LEU A 11 -2.77 24.49 -2.15
C LEU A 11 -2.64 25.11 -3.55
N PRO A 12 -1.49 24.92 -4.27
CA PRO A 12 -1.37 25.34 -5.65
C PRO A 12 -2.37 24.59 -6.52
N ARG A 13 -2.78 25.22 -7.61
CA ARG A 13 -3.65 24.58 -8.60
C ARG A 13 -2.79 23.89 -9.65
N ALA A 14 -2.86 22.56 -9.75
CA ALA A 14 -2.20 21.84 -10.82
C ALA A 14 -2.85 22.22 -12.16
N GLU A 15 -2.00 22.49 -13.16
CA GLU A 15 -2.42 22.82 -14.53
C GLU A 15 -2.17 21.63 -15.46
N ARG A 16 -0.95 21.09 -15.40
CA ARG A 16 -0.53 19.95 -16.23
C ARG A 16 0.49 19.08 -15.49
N ALA A 17 0.63 17.84 -15.94
CA ALA A 17 1.67 16.95 -15.46
C ALA A 17 2.19 16.09 -16.63
N HIS A 18 3.51 15.80 -16.61
CA HIS A 18 4.16 14.99 -17.62
C HIS A 18 5.35 14.24 -17.01
N GLY A 19 5.51 12.96 -17.32
CA GLY A 19 6.58 12.13 -16.74
C GLY A 19 6.53 12.15 -15.21
N CYS A 20 7.62 12.61 -14.58
CA CYS A 20 7.73 12.76 -13.13
C CYS A 20 7.38 14.19 -12.63
N TRP A 21 6.90 15.08 -13.49
CA TRP A 21 6.74 16.49 -13.18
C TRP A 21 5.30 16.96 -13.16
N ILE A 22 4.98 17.83 -12.20
CA ILE A 22 3.70 18.55 -12.11
C ILE A 22 3.97 20.04 -12.22
N THR A 23 3.18 20.75 -13.03
CA THR A 23 3.24 22.21 -13.18
C THR A 23 1.94 22.82 -12.66
N ASP A 24 2.06 23.86 -11.83
CA ASP A 24 0.92 24.60 -11.33
C ASP A 24 0.54 25.78 -12.27
N THR A 25 -0.60 26.43 -11.98
CA THR A 25 -1.10 27.58 -12.76
C THR A 25 -0.23 28.84 -12.67
N ALA A 26 0.74 28.89 -11.76
CA ALA A 26 1.73 29.95 -11.65
C ALA A 26 3.02 29.62 -12.44
N GLY A 27 3.10 28.44 -13.05
CA GLY A 27 4.25 27.97 -13.82
C GLY A 27 5.33 27.29 -12.98
N ASN A 28 5.13 27.10 -11.67
CA ASN A 28 6.09 26.37 -10.84
C ASN A 28 6.07 24.89 -11.19
N GLN A 29 7.25 24.28 -11.21
CA GLN A 29 7.44 22.87 -11.49
C GLN A 29 7.87 22.09 -10.25
N TYR A 30 7.25 20.95 -10.06
CA TYR A 30 7.50 20.06 -8.92
C TYR A 30 7.87 18.67 -9.42
N LEU A 31 9.01 18.13 -8.97
CA LEU A 31 9.35 16.73 -9.16
C LEU A 31 8.51 15.89 -8.20
N ASP A 32 7.71 14.97 -8.73
CA ASP A 32 6.82 14.12 -7.94
C ASP A 32 7.59 12.90 -7.38
N ALA A 33 8.32 13.12 -6.28
CA ALA A 33 9.03 12.05 -5.58
C ALA A 33 8.11 11.16 -4.72
N ALA A 34 6.80 11.39 -4.75
CA ALA A 34 5.81 10.62 -4.00
C ALA A 34 4.80 9.88 -4.90
N SER A 35 4.80 10.14 -6.22
CA SER A 35 3.74 9.62 -7.12
C SER A 35 2.34 9.85 -6.55
N GLY A 36 2.11 11.05 -5.97
CA GLY A 36 0.96 11.32 -5.12
C GLY A 36 1.05 10.58 -3.79
N ALA A 37 0.52 9.40 -3.69
CA ALA A 37 0.62 8.50 -2.54
C ALA A 37 1.12 7.11 -2.98
N LEU A 38 2.21 7.07 -3.74
CA LEU A 38 2.79 5.88 -4.38
C LEU A 38 1.79 5.21 -5.35
N VAL A 39 1.10 6.04 -6.14
CA VAL A 39 0.04 5.63 -7.08
C VAL A 39 0.52 5.64 -8.52
N VAL A 40 1.20 6.71 -8.95
CA VAL A 40 1.50 7.03 -10.36
C VAL A 40 2.78 6.30 -10.82
N ASN A 41 2.68 4.96 -10.99
CA ASN A 41 3.84 4.13 -11.33
C ASN A 41 4.40 4.42 -12.73
N LEU A 42 3.53 4.72 -13.72
CA LEU A 42 3.93 5.02 -15.09
C LEU A 42 4.30 6.50 -15.33
N GLY A 43 4.23 7.33 -14.29
CA GLY A 43 4.28 8.78 -14.48
C GLY A 43 2.98 9.35 -15.04
N HIS A 44 3.01 10.64 -15.26
CA HIS A 44 1.88 11.39 -15.80
C HIS A 44 1.89 11.38 -17.33
N ASP A 45 0.68 11.48 -17.94
CA ASP A 45 0.48 11.68 -19.38
C ASP A 45 0.99 10.51 -20.28
N ASP A 46 0.82 9.24 -19.83
CA ASP A 46 1.05 8.11 -20.75
C ASP A 46 -0.09 8.02 -21.77
N SER A 47 0.25 8.33 -23.03
CA SER A 47 -0.70 8.40 -24.13
C SER A 47 -1.35 7.05 -24.48
N ARG A 48 -0.70 5.91 -24.18
CA ARG A 48 -1.28 4.58 -24.45
C ARG A 48 -2.39 4.26 -23.45
N VAL A 49 -2.20 4.63 -22.16
CA VAL A 49 -3.22 4.43 -21.13
C VAL A 49 -4.42 5.33 -21.39
N THR A 50 -4.19 6.63 -21.69
CA THR A 50 -5.28 7.56 -21.99
C THR A 50 -6.06 7.18 -23.24
N ALA A 51 -5.37 6.70 -24.30
CA ALA A 51 -6.01 6.21 -25.51
C ALA A 51 -6.83 4.91 -25.28
N ALA A 52 -6.36 3.99 -24.42
CA ALA A 52 -7.11 2.79 -24.07
C ALA A 52 -8.41 3.13 -23.33
N ILE A 53 -8.33 4.03 -22.36
CA ILE A 53 -9.50 4.56 -21.64
C ILE A 53 -10.50 5.21 -22.61
N ALA A 54 -10.03 6.10 -23.47
CA ALA A 54 -10.89 6.81 -24.41
C ALA A 54 -11.61 5.86 -25.40
N ARG A 55 -10.89 4.88 -25.94
CA ARG A 55 -11.49 3.85 -26.81
C ARG A 55 -12.54 3.03 -26.10
N GLN A 56 -12.29 2.60 -24.87
CA GLN A 56 -13.27 1.83 -24.08
C GLN A 56 -14.48 2.65 -23.76
N MET A 57 -14.32 3.91 -23.35
CA MET A 57 -15.45 4.82 -23.08
C MET A 57 -16.30 5.08 -24.33
N ALA A 58 -15.69 5.18 -25.50
CA ALA A 58 -16.42 5.38 -26.76
C ALA A 58 -17.19 4.13 -27.20
N SER A 59 -16.78 2.94 -26.79
CA SER A 59 -17.45 1.67 -27.11
C SER A 59 -18.52 1.34 -26.08
N VAL A 60 -18.12 1.11 -24.82
CA VAL A 60 -18.99 0.80 -23.69
C VAL A 60 -18.40 1.45 -22.45
N SER A 61 -19.07 2.46 -21.92
CA SER A 61 -18.61 3.18 -20.72
C SER A 61 -18.92 2.43 -19.42
N TYR A 62 -20.05 1.75 -19.36
CA TYR A 62 -20.51 1.00 -18.19
C TYR A 62 -21.52 -0.08 -18.58
N VAL A 63 -21.41 -1.24 -17.95
CA VAL A 63 -22.45 -2.29 -17.92
C VAL A 63 -22.54 -2.85 -16.50
N HIS A 64 -23.71 -3.25 -16.09
CA HIS A 64 -23.88 -3.84 -14.76
C HIS A 64 -23.40 -5.31 -14.76
N PRO A 65 -22.53 -5.73 -13.82
CA PRO A 65 -21.87 -7.04 -13.85
C PRO A 65 -22.82 -8.24 -13.62
N THR A 66 -24.05 -8.00 -13.17
CA THR A 66 -25.07 -9.06 -13.09
C THR A 66 -25.81 -9.27 -14.41
N ALA A 67 -25.66 -8.37 -15.38
CA ALA A 67 -26.34 -8.44 -16.66
C ALA A 67 -25.39 -8.78 -17.81
N PHE A 68 -24.15 -8.34 -17.75
CA PHE A 68 -23.16 -8.52 -18.80
C PHE A 68 -21.77 -8.79 -18.23
N THR A 69 -21.01 -9.63 -18.89
CA THR A 69 -19.55 -9.66 -18.82
C THR A 69 -18.93 -8.81 -19.91
N SER A 70 -17.62 -8.67 -19.93
CA SER A 70 -16.91 -7.92 -20.98
C SER A 70 -15.59 -8.57 -21.32
N GLU A 71 -15.29 -8.64 -22.63
CA GLU A 71 -14.01 -9.18 -23.11
C GLU A 71 -12.80 -8.49 -22.46
N ILE A 72 -12.84 -7.15 -22.29
CA ILE A 72 -11.75 -6.41 -21.65
C ILE A 72 -11.61 -6.75 -20.17
N GLY A 73 -12.72 -7.00 -19.48
CA GLY A 73 -12.71 -7.44 -18.07
C GLY A 73 -12.09 -8.81 -17.91
N GLU A 74 -12.47 -9.77 -18.75
CA GLU A 74 -11.94 -11.12 -18.77
C GLU A 74 -10.42 -11.12 -19.08
N ARG A 75 -10.02 -10.45 -20.15
CA ARG A 75 -8.60 -10.32 -20.53
C ARG A 75 -7.75 -9.65 -19.45
N TYR A 76 -8.28 -8.63 -18.77
CA TYR A 76 -7.58 -7.99 -17.65
C TYR A 76 -7.44 -8.97 -16.48
N ALA A 77 -8.51 -9.69 -16.12
CA ALA A 77 -8.48 -10.68 -15.06
C ALA A 77 -7.46 -11.78 -15.33
N ASP A 78 -7.45 -12.34 -16.55
CA ASP A 78 -6.49 -13.36 -16.97
C ASP A 78 -5.04 -12.85 -16.94
N ALA A 79 -4.81 -11.64 -17.47
CA ALA A 79 -3.48 -11.03 -17.48
C ALA A 79 -2.95 -10.76 -16.06
N LEU A 80 -3.83 -10.35 -15.13
CA LEU A 80 -3.48 -10.15 -13.74
C LEU A 80 -3.25 -11.48 -13.03
N ALA A 81 -4.18 -12.44 -13.18
CA ALA A 81 -4.10 -13.76 -12.56
C ALA A 81 -2.78 -14.49 -12.89
N ALA A 82 -2.30 -14.36 -14.13
CA ALA A 82 -1.03 -14.95 -14.56
C ALA A 82 0.22 -14.39 -13.85
N ARG A 83 0.08 -13.28 -13.11
CA ARG A 83 1.19 -12.59 -12.40
C ARG A 83 1.11 -12.72 -10.89
N LEU A 84 -0.05 -13.12 -10.37
CA LEU A 84 -0.24 -13.22 -8.91
C LEU A 84 0.48 -14.44 -8.34
N PRO A 85 1.11 -14.33 -7.15
CA PRO A 85 1.70 -15.47 -6.45
C PRO A 85 0.63 -16.34 -5.79
N MET A 86 -0.39 -16.74 -6.57
CA MET A 86 -1.55 -17.50 -6.12
C MET A 86 -1.93 -18.52 -7.19
N ASP A 87 -2.42 -19.68 -6.77
CA ASP A 87 -2.86 -20.72 -7.70
C ASP A 87 -4.28 -20.43 -8.19
N SER A 88 -4.45 -20.27 -9.51
CA SER A 88 -5.73 -20.07 -10.21
C SER A 88 -6.67 -19.07 -9.50
N PRO A 89 -6.22 -17.82 -9.25
CA PRO A 89 -7.00 -16.86 -8.49
C PRO A 89 -8.23 -16.36 -9.26
N ALA A 90 -9.32 -16.10 -8.54
CA ALA A 90 -10.45 -15.34 -9.05
C ALA A 90 -10.27 -13.84 -8.74
N ILE A 91 -10.52 -13.01 -9.75
CA ILE A 91 -10.29 -11.55 -9.70
C ILE A 91 -11.62 -10.83 -9.53
N TYR A 92 -11.74 -10.00 -8.50
CA TYR A 92 -12.91 -9.16 -8.23
C TYR A 92 -12.50 -7.66 -8.26
N PRO A 93 -12.67 -6.97 -9.41
CA PRO A 93 -12.36 -5.55 -9.53
C PRO A 93 -13.38 -4.68 -8.82
N VAL A 94 -12.89 -3.62 -8.17
CA VAL A 94 -13.66 -2.60 -7.43
C VAL A 94 -13.08 -1.20 -7.72
N SER A 95 -13.57 -0.13 -7.05
CA SER A 95 -13.16 1.24 -7.37
C SER A 95 -11.94 1.74 -6.59
N GLY A 96 -11.45 1.02 -5.60
CA GLY A 96 -10.30 1.47 -4.81
C GLY A 96 -9.87 0.50 -3.72
N GLY A 97 -8.75 0.84 -3.05
CA GLY A 97 -8.12 -0.03 -2.05
C GLY A 97 -9.01 -0.34 -0.85
N SER A 98 -9.74 0.65 -0.31
CA SER A 98 -10.66 0.41 0.81
C SER A 98 -11.78 -0.55 0.44
N GLU A 99 -12.34 -0.44 -0.78
CA GLU A 99 -13.35 -1.39 -1.27
C GLU A 99 -12.75 -2.79 -1.52
N ALA A 100 -11.49 -2.87 -1.95
CA ALA A 100 -10.79 -4.15 -2.10
C ALA A 100 -10.63 -4.84 -0.75
N VAL A 101 -10.26 -4.10 0.30
CA VAL A 101 -10.16 -4.63 1.67
C VAL A 101 -11.54 -5.04 2.20
N GLU A 102 -12.59 -4.21 2.06
CA GLU A 102 -13.96 -4.59 2.45
C GLU A 102 -14.42 -5.88 1.74
N THR A 103 -14.07 -6.02 0.47
CA THR A 103 -14.36 -7.25 -0.31
C THR A 103 -13.62 -8.44 0.28
N ALA A 104 -12.34 -8.28 0.63
CA ALA A 104 -11.51 -9.34 1.23
C ALA A 104 -12.06 -9.78 2.60
N LEU A 105 -12.43 -8.83 3.47
CA LEU A 105 -13.02 -9.12 4.77
C LEU A 105 -14.34 -9.90 4.64
N LYS A 106 -15.19 -9.49 3.70
CA LYS A 106 -16.44 -10.20 3.41
C LYS A 106 -16.21 -11.57 2.79
N ALA A 107 -15.22 -11.71 1.91
CA ALA A 107 -14.86 -13.00 1.32
C ALA A 107 -14.35 -13.98 2.38
N ALA A 108 -13.50 -13.52 3.31
CA ALA A 108 -13.03 -14.34 4.43
C ALA A 108 -14.19 -14.82 5.31
N ARG A 109 -15.11 -13.91 5.67
CA ARG A 109 -16.30 -14.28 6.44
C ARG A 109 -17.19 -15.28 5.69
N ALA A 110 -17.47 -15.03 4.40
CA ALA A 110 -18.31 -15.90 3.59
C ALA A 110 -17.70 -17.30 3.40
N PHE A 111 -16.36 -17.38 3.28
CA PHE A 111 -15.64 -18.65 3.21
C PHE A 111 -15.89 -19.51 4.46
N HIS A 112 -15.77 -18.94 5.65
CA HIS A 112 -16.02 -19.66 6.90
C HIS A 112 -17.49 -20.04 7.06
N LEU A 113 -18.43 -19.18 6.68
CA LEU A 113 -19.85 -19.55 6.65
C LEU A 113 -20.11 -20.75 5.74
N ALA A 114 -19.52 -20.75 4.54
CA ALA A 114 -19.64 -21.86 3.59
C ALA A 114 -18.98 -23.16 4.07
N ASN A 115 -18.04 -23.07 5.01
CA ASN A 115 -17.43 -24.23 5.68
C ASN A 115 -18.18 -24.72 6.92
N GLY A 116 -19.30 -24.06 7.29
CA GLY A 116 -20.05 -24.41 8.50
C GLY A 116 -19.43 -23.88 9.79
N GLU A 117 -18.61 -22.83 9.71
CA GLU A 117 -17.89 -22.18 10.82
C GLU A 117 -18.49 -20.78 11.11
N PRO A 118 -19.75 -20.67 11.58
CA PRO A 118 -20.45 -19.40 11.72
C PRO A 118 -19.84 -18.49 12.80
N GLU A 119 -19.05 -19.02 13.71
CA GLU A 119 -18.42 -18.23 14.78
C GLU A 119 -17.13 -17.52 14.31
N ARG A 120 -16.52 -17.90 13.19
CA ARG A 120 -15.32 -17.25 12.64
C ARG A 120 -15.67 -15.96 11.92
N TRP A 121 -15.48 -14.82 12.58
CA TRP A 121 -15.75 -13.48 12.01
C TRP A 121 -14.71 -12.43 12.39
N ILE A 122 -13.89 -12.68 13.40
CA ILE A 122 -12.88 -11.73 13.86
C ILE A 122 -11.72 -11.70 12.86
N VAL A 123 -11.28 -10.49 12.50
CA VAL A 123 -10.08 -10.28 11.68
C VAL A 123 -9.02 -9.60 12.53
N ILE A 124 -7.82 -10.17 12.53
CA ILE A 124 -6.65 -9.61 13.22
C ILE A 124 -5.88 -8.72 12.25
N GLY A 125 -5.58 -7.49 12.66
CA GLY A 125 -4.68 -6.57 11.95
C GLY A 125 -3.39 -6.31 12.73
N ARG A 126 -2.43 -5.61 12.10
CA ARG A 126 -1.20 -5.17 12.77
C ARG A 126 -1.29 -3.71 13.22
N ASP A 127 -0.60 -3.36 14.29
CA ASP A 127 -0.22 -1.97 14.55
C ASP A 127 0.72 -1.47 13.45
N LEU A 128 0.83 -0.16 13.29
CA LEU A 128 1.63 0.47 12.24
C LEU A 128 1.28 -0.02 10.82
N SER A 129 0.00 -0.30 10.56
CA SER A 129 -0.53 -0.69 9.25
C SER A 129 -1.60 0.27 8.74
N TYR A 130 -1.88 0.23 7.43
CA TYR A 130 -2.97 1.02 6.85
C TYR A 130 -3.63 0.28 5.69
N HIS A 131 -4.93 0.01 5.83
CA HIS A 131 -5.70 -0.78 4.86
C HIS A 131 -6.88 -0.01 4.23
N GLY A 132 -7.13 1.22 4.66
CA GLY A 132 -8.20 2.06 4.11
C GLY A 132 -8.96 2.86 5.16
N ASN A 133 -9.96 3.63 4.69
CA ASN A 133 -10.78 4.54 5.51
C ASN A 133 -12.26 4.19 5.54
N THR A 134 -12.71 3.11 4.92
CA THR A 134 -14.03 2.55 5.17
C THR A 134 -14.04 1.91 6.56
N ARG A 135 -15.22 1.68 7.14
CA ARG A 135 -15.31 1.20 8.54
C ARG A 135 -14.51 -0.10 8.74
N GLY A 136 -14.71 -1.12 7.91
CA GLY A 136 -14.00 -2.38 8.06
C GLY A 136 -12.51 -2.26 7.78
N ALA A 137 -12.10 -1.55 6.72
CA ALA A 137 -10.70 -1.32 6.40
C ALA A 137 -9.98 -0.49 7.49
N LEU A 138 -10.67 0.49 8.10
CA LEU A 138 -10.13 1.28 9.20
C LEU A 138 -10.03 0.45 10.49
N ASP A 139 -10.97 -0.48 10.71
CA ASP A 139 -10.96 -1.34 11.89
C ASP A 139 -9.75 -2.26 11.92
N VAL A 140 -9.36 -2.84 10.80
CA VAL A 140 -8.17 -3.69 10.70
C VAL A 140 -6.87 -2.90 10.52
N SER A 141 -6.93 -1.58 10.26
CA SER A 141 -5.75 -0.71 10.17
C SER A 141 -5.17 -0.40 11.55
N GLY A 142 -3.84 -0.24 11.64
CA GLY A 142 -3.11 0.07 12.89
C GLY A 142 -2.64 1.52 13.02
N ARG A 143 -2.97 2.42 12.08
CA ARG A 143 -2.54 3.82 12.12
C ARG A 143 -3.36 4.62 13.13
N HIS A 144 -2.79 4.84 14.31
CA HIS A 144 -3.47 5.47 15.45
C HIS A 144 -4.14 6.80 15.10
N SER A 145 -3.45 7.72 14.41
CA SER A 145 -3.97 9.06 14.09
C SER A 145 -5.26 9.04 13.24
N LEU A 146 -5.46 8.01 12.42
CA LEU A 146 -6.67 7.85 11.61
C LEU A 146 -7.80 7.13 12.36
N ARG A 147 -7.45 6.28 13.32
CA ARG A 147 -8.41 5.50 14.11
C ARG A 147 -8.98 6.27 15.29
N ALA A 148 -8.13 7.07 15.97
CA ALA A 148 -8.46 7.71 17.24
C ALA A 148 -9.81 8.46 17.25
N PRO A 149 -10.16 9.27 16.21
CA PRO A 149 -11.45 9.97 16.17
C PRO A 149 -12.66 9.03 16.04
N TYR A 150 -12.46 7.80 15.55
CA TYR A 150 -13.52 6.85 15.18
C TYR A 150 -13.56 5.60 16.05
N LEU A 151 -12.74 5.52 17.11
CA LEU A 151 -12.70 4.36 18.01
C LEU A 151 -14.07 3.86 18.47
N PRO A 152 -15.06 4.73 18.79
CA PRO A 152 -16.39 4.24 19.17
C PRO A 152 -17.16 3.48 18.06
N TRP A 153 -16.74 3.62 16.79
CA TRP A 153 -17.36 2.94 15.64
C TRP A 153 -16.66 1.63 15.29
N LEU A 154 -15.41 1.48 15.73
CA LEU A 154 -14.59 0.35 15.35
C LEU A 154 -14.91 -0.82 16.24
N ASP A 155 -14.97 -2.00 15.64
CA ASP A 155 -15.20 -3.23 16.35
C ASP A 155 -13.96 -3.66 17.15
N ARG A 156 -14.09 -4.73 17.89
CA ARG A 156 -13.02 -5.25 18.74
C ARG A 156 -12.23 -6.33 18.03
N GLY A 157 -11.82 -6.05 16.78
CA GLY A 157 -10.91 -6.94 16.05
C GLY A 157 -9.62 -7.17 16.83
N GLY A 158 -8.97 -8.30 16.57
CA GLY A 158 -7.66 -8.61 17.16
C GLY A 158 -6.58 -7.68 16.64
N ARG A 159 -5.51 -7.53 17.42
CA ARG A 159 -4.39 -6.70 17.02
C ARG A 159 -3.07 -7.24 17.54
N VAL A 160 -2.07 -7.27 16.65
CA VAL A 160 -0.70 -7.68 16.98
C VAL A 160 0.29 -6.55 16.73
N PRO A 161 1.48 -6.59 17.35
CA PRO A 161 2.49 -5.56 17.17
C PRO A 161 2.86 -5.33 15.70
N GLY A 162 3.13 -4.07 15.36
CA GLY A 162 3.63 -3.67 14.04
C GLY A 162 5.07 -4.15 13.82
N VAL A 163 5.41 -4.38 12.55
CA VAL A 163 6.76 -4.78 12.16
C VAL A 163 7.56 -3.53 11.78
N LEU A 164 8.51 -3.17 12.64
CA LEU A 164 9.45 -2.07 12.40
C LEU A 164 10.70 -2.31 13.27
N GLU A 165 11.76 -2.93 12.69
CA GLU A 165 12.95 -3.34 13.45
C GLU A 165 13.65 -2.15 14.11
N TYR A 166 13.74 -1.01 13.43
CA TYR A 166 14.32 0.21 13.98
C TYR A 166 13.68 0.63 15.32
N ARG A 167 12.39 0.33 15.51
CA ARG A 167 11.63 0.63 16.74
C ARG A 167 11.13 -0.62 17.44
N CYS A 168 11.84 -1.74 17.26
CA CYS A 168 11.47 -2.99 17.89
C CYS A 168 11.39 -2.81 19.42
N PRO A 169 10.27 -3.15 20.07
CA PRO A 169 10.11 -2.98 21.52
C PRO A 169 10.97 -3.95 22.33
N ASN A 170 11.51 -4.99 21.69
CA ASN A 170 12.33 -6.00 22.33
C ASN A 170 13.53 -6.40 21.44
N PRO A 171 14.57 -5.57 21.29
CA PRO A 171 15.69 -5.83 20.39
C PRO A 171 16.57 -7.03 20.79
N GLY A 172 16.31 -7.65 21.94
CA GLY A 172 17.05 -8.80 22.47
C GLY A 172 16.28 -10.11 22.43
N HIS A 173 15.40 -10.35 21.46
CA HIS A 173 14.61 -11.58 21.38
C HIS A 173 15.47 -12.85 21.37
N PRO A 174 15.28 -13.77 22.32
CA PRO A 174 16.10 -14.99 22.42
C PRO A 174 15.91 -15.92 21.21
N ASN A 175 14.75 -15.89 20.55
CA ASN A 175 14.40 -16.72 19.39
C ASN A 175 14.32 -15.92 18.07
N GLY A 176 14.82 -14.68 18.05
CA GLY A 176 14.75 -13.79 16.90
C GLY A 176 13.41 -13.06 16.75
N CYS A 177 13.43 -11.95 16.02
CA CYS A 177 12.30 -11.04 15.86
C CYS A 177 11.12 -11.70 15.11
N ALA A 178 11.39 -12.50 14.08
CA ALA A 178 10.38 -13.21 13.31
C ALA A 178 9.52 -14.13 14.20
N ARG A 179 10.15 -14.92 15.05
CA ARG A 179 9.47 -15.84 15.97
C ARG A 179 8.63 -15.09 17.00
N TRP A 180 9.15 -14.00 17.55
CA TRP A 180 8.40 -13.18 18.51
C TRP A 180 7.08 -12.65 17.93
N HIS A 181 7.08 -12.18 16.68
CA HIS A 181 5.87 -11.70 16.02
C HIS A 181 4.87 -12.85 15.76
N ALA A 182 5.37 -14.03 15.37
CA ALA A 182 4.53 -15.21 15.18
C ALA A 182 3.90 -15.66 16.51
N ASP A 183 4.67 -15.69 17.61
CA ASP A 183 4.17 -16.01 18.95
C ASP A 183 3.14 -14.98 19.43
N ALA A 184 3.29 -13.70 19.06
CA ALA A 184 2.30 -12.68 19.36
C ALA A 184 0.99 -12.90 18.60
N LEU A 185 1.05 -13.35 17.34
CA LEU A 185 -0.14 -13.70 16.56
C LEU A 185 -0.83 -14.94 17.14
N ASP A 186 -0.08 -15.97 17.44
CA ASP A 186 -0.57 -17.22 18.05
C ASP A 186 -1.29 -16.91 19.38
N SER A 187 -0.64 -16.15 20.26
CA SER A 187 -1.22 -15.74 21.55
C SER A 187 -2.50 -14.91 21.40
N GLU A 188 -2.57 -14.05 20.38
CA GLU A 188 -3.75 -13.24 20.11
C GLU A 188 -4.91 -14.09 19.57
N ILE A 189 -4.63 -15.09 18.70
CA ILE A 189 -5.64 -16.04 18.24
C ILE A 189 -6.20 -16.84 19.41
N GLU A 190 -5.33 -17.35 20.29
CA GLU A 190 -5.74 -18.11 21.50
C GLU A 190 -6.59 -17.23 22.44
N ARG A 191 -6.19 -15.96 22.64
CA ARG A 191 -6.92 -15.00 23.49
C ARG A 191 -8.33 -14.69 22.98
N LEU A 192 -8.48 -14.60 21.65
CA LEU A 192 -9.77 -14.30 21.00
C LEU A 192 -10.67 -15.53 20.88
N GLY A 193 -10.10 -16.71 20.94
CA GLY A 193 -10.71 -17.99 20.65
C GLY A 193 -10.44 -18.42 19.21
N PRO A 194 -9.68 -19.51 18.99
CA PRO A 194 -9.28 -19.97 17.65
C PRO A 194 -10.46 -20.14 16.69
N ASP A 195 -11.61 -20.57 17.20
CA ASP A 195 -12.83 -20.80 16.42
C ASP A 195 -13.57 -19.48 16.04
N GLN A 196 -13.13 -18.34 16.53
CA GLN A 196 -13.73 -17.05 16.24
C GLN A 196 -12.91 -16.22 15.23
N VAL A 197 -11.63 -16.57 15.01
CA VAL A 197 -10.75 -15.83 14.13
C VAL A 197 -10.90 -16.31 12.68
N ALA A 198 -11.29 -15.39 11.80
CA ALA A 198 -11.51 -15.64 10.37
C ALA A 198 -10.24 -15.42 9.54
N ALA A 199 -9.52 -14.33 9.81
CA ALA A 199 -8.37 -13.95 9.00
C ALA A 199 -7.35 -13.10 9.77
N PHE A 200 -6.12 -13.09 9.27
CA PHE A 200 -5.09 -12.11 9.58
C PHE A 200 -4.80 -11.28 8.34
N VAL A 201 -4.74 -9.93 8.48
CA VAL A 201 -4.46 -9.01 7.37
C VAL A 201 -3.20 -8.21 7.62
N ALA A 202 -2.32 -8.14 6.60
CA ALA A 202 -1.08 -7.38 6.68
C ALA A 202 -0.52 -6.99 5.30
N GLU A 203 0.25 -5.88 5.27
CA GLU A 203 1.08 -5.52 4.11
C GLU A 203 2.33 -6.41 4.07
N PRO A 204 2.81 -6.88 2.90
CA PRO A 204 4.04 -7.68 2.82
C PRO A 204 5.28 -6.88 3.23
N ILE A 205 5.33 -5.61 2.88
CA ILE A 205 6.27 -4.60 3.34
C ILE A 205 5.41 -3.44 3.83
N GLY A 206 5.66 -2.95 5.02
CA GLY A 206 4.84 -1.93 5.66
C GLY A 206 4.78 -0.64 4.84
N GLY A 207 3.57 -0.12 4.63
CA GLY A 207 3.32 1.07 3.84
C GLY A 207 3.55 2.38 4.60
N ALA A 208 2.63 3.32 4.42
CA ALA A 208 2.75 4.67 4.96
C ALA A 208 2.79 4.73 6.50
N ALA A 209 2.24 3.77 7.21
CA ALA A 209 2.19 3.80 8.66
C ALA A 209 3.53 3.47 9.32
N SER A 210 4.32 2.58 8.72
CA SER A 210 5.65 2.16 9.19
C SER A 210 6.80 2.63 8.32
N GLY A 211 6.51 3.28 7.17
CA GLY A 211 7.53 3.84 6.28
C GLY A 211 8.41 2.78 5.62
N ALA A 212 7.88 2.06 4.66
CA ALA A 212 8.60 1.06 3.85
C ALA A 212 9.36 0.00 4.68
N ALA A 213 8.83 -0.35 5.86
CA ALA A 213 9.47 -1.32 6.76
C ALA A 213 9.35 -2.75 6.21
N SER A 214 10.48 -3.35 5.88
CA SER A 214 10.58 -4.78 5.58
C SER A 214 10.47 -5.60 6.85
N PRO A 215 9.76 -6.73 6.84
CA PRO A 215 9.81 -7.66 7.96
C PRO A 215 11.17 -8.38 8.02
N PRO A 216 11.58 -8.86 9.21
CA PRO A 216 12.80 -9.65 9.36
C PRO A 216 12.71 -11.00 8.64
N ASP A 217 13.86 -11.56 8.33
CA ASP A 217 13.94 -12.88 7.68
C ASP A 217 13.17 -13.94 8.47
N GLY A 218 12.42 -14.78 7.73
CA GLY A 218 11.58 -15.84 8.30
C GLY A 218 10.25 -15.38 8.93
N TYR A 219 9.98 -14.07 8.96
CA TYR A 219 8.73 -13.54 9.52
C TYR A 219 7.50 -14.15 8.84
N TRP A 220 7.48 -14.12 7.51
CA TRP A 220 6.32 -14.58 6.77
C TRP A 220 6.12 -16.09 6.84
N ASP A 221 7.20 -16.88 6.87
CA ASP A 221 7.12 -18.34 7.07
C ASP A 221 6.51 -18.67 8.44
N ALA A 222 6.97 -17.97 9.48
CA ALA A 222 6.49 -18.20 10.84
C ALA A 222 5.02 -17.78 11.00
N VAL A 223 4.63 -16.60 10.48
CA VAL A 223 3.26 -16.08 10.56
C VAL A 223 2.29 -16.91 9.72
N SER A 224 2.70 -17.32 8.51
CA SER A 224 1.87 -18.20 7.66
C SER A 224 1.64 -19.55 8.33
N GLY A 225 2.67 -20.13 8.96
CA GLY A 225 2.53 -21.37 9.73
C GLY A 225 1.54 -21.26 10.89
N VAL A 226 1.51 -20.13 11.60
CA VAL A 226 0.49 -19.86 12.63
C VAL A 226 -0.91 -19.79 12.00
N CYS A 227 -1.09 -19.04 10.93
CA CYS A 227 -2.38 -18.95 10.24
C CYS A 227 -2.89 -20.34 9.79
N GLU A 228 -2.02 -21.14 9.17
CA GLU A 228 -2.34 -22.50 8.72
C GLU A 228 -2.75 -23.41 9.89
N SER A 229 -2.01 -23.40 11.00
CA SER A 229 -2.27 -24.26 12.16
C SER A 229 -3.62 -24.00 12.81
N HIS A 230 -4.12 -22.77 12.74
CA HIS A 230 -5.42 -22.36 13.29
C HIS A 230 -6.55 -22.31 12.24
N GLY A 231 -6.26 -22.58 10.96
CA GLY A 231 -7.24 -22.43 9.88
C GLY A 231 -7.68 -20.98 9.62
N VAL A 232 -6.84 -20.01 10.00
CA VAL A 232 -7.04 -18.59 9.80
C VAL A 232 -6.59 -18.20 8.39
N LEU A 233 -7.42 -17.46 7.63
CA LEU A 233 -7.06 -17.02 6.28
C LEU A 233 -6.00 -15.92 6.32
N LEU A 234 -5.01 -15.98 5.42
CA LEU A 234 -4.02 -14.94 5.23
C LEU A 234 -4.48 -13.96 4.14
N ILE A 235 -4.77 -12.71 4.52
CA ILE A 235 -5.06 -11.60 3.62
C ILE A 235 -3.81 -10.73 3.49
N VAL A 236 -3.26 -10.60 2.28
CA VAL A 236 -2.09 -9.75 2.03
C VAL A 236 -2.50 -8.50 1.27
N ASP A 237 -2.16 -7.35 1.85
CA ASP A 237 -2.46 -6.04 1.27
C ASP A 237 -1.30 -5.53 0.40
N GLU A 238 -1.45 -5.66 -0.90
CA GLU A 238 -0.51 -5.21 -1.94
C GLU A 238 -0.89 -3.84 -2.54
N VAL A 239 -1.77 -3.10 -1.89
CA VAL A 239 -2.25 -1.80 -2.41
C VAL A 239 -1.10 -0.84 -2.66
N MET A 240 -0.05 -0.86 -1.84
CA MET A 240 1.12 0.00 -2.01
C MET A 240 2.31 -0.71 -2.67
N THR A 241 2.50 -1.99 -2.41
CA THR A 241 3.68 -2.78 -2.79
C THR A 241 3.58 -3.40 -4.18
N GLY A 242 2.36 -3.51 -4.74
CA GLY A 242 2.12 -4.14 -6.02
C GLY A 242 2.49 -3.31 -7.25
N PHE A 243 2.39 -3.94 -8.41
CA PHE A 243 2.59 -3.37 -9.74
C PHE A 243 3.98 -2.74 -9.93
N GLY A 244 5.01 -3.46 -9.50
CA GLY A 244 6.41 -3.11 -9.76
C GLY A 244 7.06 -2.19 -8.75
N ARG A 245 6.32 -1.64 -7.78
CA ARG A 245 6.81 -0.63 -6.82
C ARG A 245 8.06 -1.08 -6.08
N THR A 246 8.13 -2.36 -5.68
CA THR A 246 9.23 -2.93 -4.89
C THR A 246 10.32 -3.62 -5.75
N GLY A 247 10.25 -3.53 -7.09
CA GLY A 247 11.15 -4.25 -7.98
C GLY A 247 10.70 -5.68 -8.34
N ARG A 248 9.58 -6.11 -7.80
CA ARG A 248 8.83 -7.32 -8.17
C ARG A 248 7.42 -6.92 -8.59
N TRP A 249 6.68 -7.80 -9.27
CA TRP A 249 5.28 -7.52 -9.59
C TRP A 249 4.47 -7.23 -8.31
N PHE A 250 4.73 -8.03 -7.26
CA PHE A 250 4.10 -7.90 -5.95
C PHE A 250 5.14 -8.02 -4.83
N GLY A 251 4.94 -7.31 -3.73
CA GLY A 251 5.82 -7.37 -2.56
C GLY A 251 5.90 -8.76 -1.93
N SER A 252 4.84 -9.54 -2.04
CA SER A 252 4.77 -10.94 -1.60
C SER A 252 5.85 -11.84 -2.21
N GLU A 253 6.29 -11.54 -3.45
CA GLU A 253 7.30 -12.33 -4.15
C GLU A 253 8.67 -12.30 -3.46
N HIS A 254 8.99 -11.23 -2.73
CA HIS A 254 10.24 -11.14 -1.96
C HIS A 254 10.34 -12.21 -0.87
N PHE A 255 9.21 -12.72 -0.43
CA PHE A 255 9.09 -13.64 0.70
C PHE A 255 8.51 -15.02 0.31
N GLY A 256 8.29 -15.27 -0.97
CA GLY A 256 7.65 -16.51 -1.42
C GLY A 256 6.21 -16.71 -0.91
N LEU A 257 5.53 -15.63 -0.53
CA LEU A 257 4.17 -15.69 0.04
C LEU A 257 3.14 -16.23 -0.95
N ARG A 258 2.25 -17.06 -0.45
CA ARG A 258 1.06 -17.57 -1.15
C ARG A 258 -0.19 -17.28 -0.32
N PRO A 259 -0.75 -16.07 -0.40
CA PRO A 259 -1.90 -15.69 0.41
C PRO A 259 -3.20 -16.36 -0.05
N ASP A 260 -4.18 -16.42 0.83
CA ASP A 260 -5.55 -16.84 0.49
C ASP A 260 -6.29 -15.75 -0.26
N ILE A 261 -6.06 -14.50 0.12
CA ILE A 261 -6.70 -13.32 -0.48
C ILE A 261 -5.65 -12.22 -0.62
N MET A 262 -5.66 -11.50 -1.74
CA MET A 262 -4.82 -10.31 -1.97
C MET A 262 -5.67 -9.09 -2.29
N THR A 263 -5.30 -7.95 -1.72
CA THR A 263 -5.91 -6.66 -2.06
C THR A 263 -4.94 -5.77 -2.81
N MET A 264 -5.39 -5.10 -3.85
CA MET A 264 -4.56 -4.28 -4.73
C MET A 264 -5.30 -3.01 -5.15
N ALA A 265 -4.57 -1.95 -5.45
CA ALA A 265 -5.09 -0.70 -6.04
C ALA A 265 -3.94 0.14 -6.61
N LYS A 266 -4.01 1.46 -6.50
CA LYS A 266 -2.94 2.43 -6.80
C LYS A 266 -2.22 2.15 -8.13
N GLY A 267 -1.06 1.48 -8.08
CA GLY A 267 -0.28 1.08 -9.25
C GLY A 267 -1.07 0.27 -10.28
N ALA A 268 -2.16 -0.39 -9.89
CA ALA A 268 -3.03 -1.16 -10.78
C ALA A 268 -3.56 -0.36 -11.98
N SER A 269 -3.83 0.93 -11.77
CA SER A 269 -4.23 1.86 -12.84
C SER A 269 -3.26 3.02 -12.99
N SER A 270 -2.19 3.06 -12.18
CA SER A 270 -1.24 4.20 -12.13
C SER A 270 -1.92 5.56 -11.96
N GLY A 271 -3.08 5.59 -11.27
CA GLY A 271 -3.85 6.80 -11.01
C GLY A 271 -4.72 7.29 -12.18
N TYR A 272 -4.67 6.65 -13.34
CA TYR A 272 -5.47 7.06 -14.52
C TYR A 272 -6.95 6.79 -14.37
N TRP A 273 -7.33 5.79 -13.56
CA TRP A 273 -8.72 5.44 -13.27
C TRP A 273 -8.86 4.92 -11.83
N PRO A 274 -9.93 5.24 -11.12
CA PRO A 274 -10.24 4.58 -9.85
C PRO A 274 -10.37 3.07 -10.03
N LEU A 275 -9.44 2.29 -9.45
CA LEU A 275 -9.39 0.83 -9.57
C LEU A 275 -8.81 0.22 -8.31
N GLY A 276 -9.51 -0.74 -7.75
CA GLY A 276 -9.05 -1.66 -6.72
C GLY A 276 -9.35 -3.09 -7.15
N ILE A 277 -8.71 -4.04 -6.55
CA ILE A 277 -8.88 -5.48 -6.86
C ILE A 277 -8.82 -6.27 -5.56
N CYS A 278 -9.74 -7.21 -5.40
CA CYS A 278 -9.61 -8.33 -4.48
C CYS A 278 -9.39 -9.59 -5.30
N ALA A 279 -8.27 -10.27 -5.10
CA ALA A 279 -7.99 -11.58 -5.68
C ALA A 279 -8.14 -12.66 -4.61
N MET A 280 -8.81 -13.75 -4.95
CA MET A 280 -9.08 -14.87 -4.06
C MET A 280 -8.45 -16.13 -4.64
N SER A 281 -7.72 -16.90 -3.82
CA SER A 281 -7.16 -18.19 -4.23
C SER A 281 -8.25 -19.15 -4.71
N ALA A 282 -7.87 -20.15 -5.49
CA ALA A 282 -8.80 -21.17 -5.97
C ALA A 282 -9.59 -21.82 -4.81
N ARG A 283 -8.94 -22.02 -3.65
CA ARG A 283 -9.56 -22.57 -2.42
C ARG A 283 -10.71 -21.69 -1.94
N VAL A 284 -10.50 -20.38 -1.86
CA VAL A 284 -11.52 -19.43 -1.41
C VAL A 284 -12.58 -19.24 -2.49
N ALA A 285 -12.18 -19.02 -3.74
CA ALA A 285 -13.08 -18.71 -4.85
C ALA A 285 -14.06 -19.85 -5.15
N SER A 286 -13.59 -21.10 -5.21
CA SER A 286 -14.48 -22.25 -5.46
C SER A 286 -15.54 -22.38 -4.37
N LYS A 287 -15.15 -22.22 -3.11
CA LYS A 287 -16.10 -22.31 -1.99
C LYS A 287 -17.17 -21.23 -2.04
N LEU A 288 -16.79 -20.01 -2.42
CA LEU A 288 -17.73 -18.89 -2.58
C LEU A 288 -18.64 -19.07 -3.81
N ALA A 289 -18.13 -19.66 -4.90
CA ALA A 289 -18.94 -19.94 -6.08
C ALA A 289 -20.06 -20.97 -5.77
N ASP A 290 -19.74 -22.01 -5.00
CA ASP A 290 -20.68 -23.06 -4.62
C ASP A 290 -21.77 -22.58 -3.66
N SER A 291 -21.41 -21.68 -2.70
CA SER A 291 -22.32 -21.22 -1.65
C SER A 291 -23.06 -19.92 -1.99
N GLY A 292 -22.62 -19.21 -3.03
CA GLY A 292 -23.07 -17.87 -3.37
C GLY A 292 -22.40 -16.78 -2.52
N PHE A 293 -21.70 -15.85 -3.17
CA PHE A 293 -21.06 -14.70 -2.50
C PHE A 293 -21.99 -13.48 -2.49
N VAL A 294 -22.61 -13.23 -1.34
CA VAL A 294 -23.52 -12.06 -1.17
C VAL A 294 -22.71 -10.78 -1.03
N HIS A 295 -22.27 -10.24 -2.15
CA HIS A 295 -21.49 -9.03 -2.26
C HIS A 295 -21.74 -8.32 -3.59
N GLY A 296 -21.67 -7.00 -3.58
CA GLY A 296 -21.81 -6.19 -4.80
C GLY A 296 -21.54 -4.73 -4.52
N LEU A 297 -20.91 -4.08 -5.49
CA LEU A 297 -20.65 -2.65 -5.54
C LEU A 297 -21.04 -2.17 -6.93
N THR A 298 -21.70 -1.02 -7.03
CA THR A 298 -22.22 -0.49 -8.30
C THR A 298 -21.13 -0.42 -9.39
N PHE A 299 -19.93 -0.03 -9.04
CA PHE A 299 -18.82 0.12 -9.97
C PHE A 299 -17.82 -1.04 -9.95
N SER A 300 -18.17 -2.18 -9.34
CA SER A 300 -17.37 -3.38 -9.52
C SER A 300 -17.37 -3.83 -10.99
N HIS A 301 -16.26 -4.46 -11.41
CA HIS A 301 -16.10 -4.94 -12.80
C HIS A 301 -16.21 -3.84 -13.88
N HIS A 302 -15.86 -2.59 -13.53
CA HIS A 302 -15.99 -1.46 -14.44
C HIS A 302 -15.08 -1.62 -15.67
N VAL A 303 -15.71 -1.64 -16.85
CA VAL A 303 -15.00 -1.94 -18.11
C VAL A 303 -13.87 -0.96 -18.45
N VAL A 304 -14.04 0.33 -18.12
CA VAL A 304 -13.01 1.35 -18.33
C VAL A 304 -11.86 1.16 -17.34
N GLY A 305 -12.15 0.73 -16.11
CA GLY A 305 -11.14 0.36 -15.12
C GLY A 305 -10.29 -0.82 -15.60
N ALA A 306 -10.94 -1.84 -16.17
CA ALA A 306 -10.25 -3.00 -16.76
C ALA A 306 -9.36 -2.58 -17.95
N ALA A 307 -9.84 -1.69 -18.82
CA ALA A 307 -9.05 -1.17 -19.94
C ALA A 307 -7.82 -0.36 -19.48
N ALA A 308 -7.99 0.46 -18.43
CA ALA A 308 -6.88 1.19 -17.82
C ALA A 308 -5.86 0.24 -17.20
N GLY A 309 -6.31 -0.73 -16.38
CA GLY A 309 -5.44 -1.72 -15.74
C GLY A 309 -4.69 -2.58 -16.75
N MET A 310 -5.37 -3.03 -17.83
CA MET A 310 -4.73 -3.80 -18.90
C MET A 310 -3.63 -2.99 -19.61
N ALA A 311 -3.91 -1.71 -19.92
CA ALA A 311 -2.92 -0.83 -20.54
C ALA A 311 -1.71 -0.59 -19.61
N VAL A 312 -1.95 -0.47 -18.30
CA VAL A 312 -0.88 -0.33 -17.30
C VAL A 312 -0.01 -1.58 -17.25
N ILE A 313 -0.58 -2.79 -17.20
CA ILE A 313 0.17 -4.05 -17.23
C ILE A 313 1.06 -4.09 -18.50
N GLN A 314 0.50 -3.79 -19.67
CA GLN A 314 1.26 -3.78 -20.93
C GLN A 314 2.42 -2.76 -20.91
N ARG A 315 2.20 -1.58 -20.31
CA ARG A 315 3.24 -0.55 -20.23
C ARG A 315 4.36 -0.94 -19.26
N LEU A 316 4.03 -1.56 -18.13
CA LEU A 316 5.02 -2.08 -17.18
C LEU A 316 5.93 -3.13 -17.84
N ASP A 317 5.34 -4.01 -18.67
CA ASP A 317 6.08 -5.02 -19.45
C ASP A 317 6.92 -4.39 -20.56
N ASP A 318 6.30 -3.60 -21.44
CA ASP A 318 6.95 -2.99 -22.61
C ASP A 318 8.18 -2.15 -22.24
N LEU A 319 8.07 -1.40 -21.14
CA LEU A 319 9.15 -0.55 -20.64
C LEU A 319 10.06 -1.26 -19.62
N ARG A 320 9.79 -2.52 -19.29
CA ARG A 320 10.51 -3.33 -18.31
C ARG A 320 10.67 -2.60 -16.96
N LEU A 321 9.60 -1.93 -16.51
CA LEU A 321 9.67 -1.06 -15.34
C LEU A 321 9.80 -1.83 -14.03
N VAL A 322 9.31 -3.06 -13.95
CA VAL A 322 9.41 -3.88 -12.75
C VAL A 322 10.88 -4.15 -12.40
N PRO A 323 11.71 -4.78 -13.24
CA PRO A 323 13.13 -4.96 -12.94
C PRO A 323 13.91 -3.62 -12.86
N ALA A 324 13.50 -2.59 -13.61
CA ALA A 324 14.12 -1.28 -13.53
C ALA A 324 13.93 -0.64 -12.14
N ALA A 325 12.78 -0.85 -11.49
CA ALA A 325 12.51 -0.32 -10.15
C ALA A 325 13.44 -0.92 -9.08
N GLU A 326 13.85 -2.18 -9.21
CA GLU A 326 14.84 -2.79 -8.33
C GLU A 326 16.21 -2.10 -8.42
N THR A 327 16.72 -1.93 -9.66
CA THR A 327 18.02 -1.29 -9.90
C THR A 327 18.02 0.19 -9.51
N LYS A 328 16.99 0.94 -9.92
CA LYS A 328 16.84 2.36 -9.58
C LYS A 328 16.66 2.56 -8.08
N GLY A 329 15.87 1.68 -7.44
CA GLY A 329 15.64 1.72 -6.00
C GLY A 329 16.92 1.52 -5.19
N SER A 330 17.74 0.53 -5.55
CA SER A 330 19.03 0.29 -4.91
C SER A 330 19.98 1.49 -5.06
N ARG A 331 20.05 2.09 -6.27
CA ARG A 331 20.83 3.30 -6.52
C ARG A 331 20.32 4.48 -5.70
N LEU A 332 19.01 4.73 -5.70
CA LEU A 332 18.42 5.86 -4.97
C LEU A 332 18.60 5.69 -3.45
N LEU A 333 18.44 4.47 -2.92
CA LEU A 333 18.67 4.18 -1.51
C LEU A 333 20.12 4.48 -1.11
N ALA A 334 21.11 4.03 -1.90
CA ALA A 334 22.53 4.33 -1.65
C ALA A 334 22.79 5.84 -1.68
N ALA A 335 22.28 6.56 -2.68
CA ALA A 335 22.46 7.99 -2.79
C ALA A 335 21.79 8.78 -1.62
N LEU A 336 20.65 8.29 -1.10
CA LEU A 336 20.04 8.86 0.10
C LEU A 336 20.89 8.63 1.34
N HIS A 337 21.48 7.46 1.52
CA HIS A 337 22.45 7.20 2.60
C HIS A 337 23.66 8.13 2.50
N ASP A 338 24.29 8.22 1.33
CA ASP A 338 25.45 9.08 1.10
C ASP A 338 25.15 10.57 1.43
N ALA A 339 23.93 11.02 1.11
CA ALA A 339 23.53 12.41 1.29
C ALA A 339 22.98 12.74 2.68
N LEU A 340 22.42 11.80 3.41
CA LEU A 340 21.60 12.08 4.59
C LEU A 340 22.09 11.40 5.88
N ASP A 341 22.93 10.36 5.84
CA ASP A 341 23.34 9.63 7.05
C ASP A 341 24.05 10.49 8.10
N TYR A 342 24.63 11.60 7.71
CA TYR A 342 25.25 12.54 8.64
C TYR A 342 24.31 13.64 9.18
N GLN A 343 23.07 13.72 8.68
CA GLN A 343 22.10 14.71 9.12
C GLN A 343 21.56 14.36 10.50
N PRO A 344 21.64 15.27 11.51
CA PRO A 344 21.22 14.97 12.88
C PRO A 344 19.76 14.56 13.02
N ALA A 345 18.87 15.11 12.19
CA ALA A 345 17.45 14.82 12.23
C ALA A 345 17.05 13.49 11.57
N VAL A 346 17.99 12.79 10.90
CA VAL A 346 17.71 11.54 10.20
C VAL A 346 18.00 10.35 11.10
N GLY A 347 16.99 9.57 11.45
CA GLY A 347 17.11 8.38 12.28
C GLY A 347 17.41 7.13 11.48
N GLU A 348 16.62 6.87 10.45
CA GLU A 348 16.77 5.69 9.59
C GLU A 348 16.33 5.99 8.16
N ILE A 349 17.05 5.44 7.18
CA ILE A 349 16.66 5.41 5.77
C ILE A 349 16.48 3.94 5.41
N ARG A 350 15.30 3.59 4.86
CA ARG A 350 14.96 2.20 4.55
C ARG A 350 14.04 2.08 3.34
N GLY A 351 13.93 0.87 2.80
CA GLY A 351 12.98 0.55 1.75
C GLY A 351 13.42 -0.53 0.80
N VAL A 352 12.55 -0.84 -0.18
CA VAL A 352 12.75 -1.88 -1.20
C VAL A 352 12.26 -1.36 -2.54
N GLY A 353 13.08 -1.52 -3.58
CA GLY A 353 12.81 -0.95 -4.89
C GLY A 353 12.61 0.57 -4.81
N LEU A 354 11.61 1.11 -5.50
CA LEU A 354 11.25 2.53 -5.43
C LEU A 354 10.14 2.81 -4.39
N MET A 355 10.18 2.10 -3.27
CA MET A 355 9.37 2.35 -2.08
C MET A 355 10.32 2.57 -0.90
N LEU A 356 10.67 3.83 -0.63
CA LEU A 356 11.66 4.23 0.34
C LEU A 356 11.05 5.15 1.41
N ALA A 357 11.70 5.27 2.55
CA ALA A 357 11.32 6.21 3.60
C ALA A 357 12.55 6.75 4.34
N VAL A 358 12.42 7.98 4.83
CA VAL A 358 13.34 8.62 5.78
C VAL A 358 12.58 8.89 7.06
N GLU A 359 13.00 8.27 8.15
CA GLU A 359 12.45 8.51 9.48
C GLU A 359 13.23 9.60 10.18
N LEU A 360 12.50 10.55 10.80
CA LEU A 360 13.05 11.72 11.45
C LEU A 360 13.01 11.57 12.97
N VAL A 361 14.10 11.93 13.64
CA VAL A 361 14.28 11.82 15.08
C VAL A 361 14.88 13.08 15.68
N ALA A 362 14.52 13.39 16.92
CA ALA A 362 15.13 14.46 17.69
C ALA A 362 16.49 14.05 18.28
N ASP A 363 16.73 12.74 18.41
CA ASP A 363 17.97 12.18 18.94
C ASP A 363 18.22 10.80 18.30
N ARG A 364 19.34 10.65 17.60
CA ARG A 364 19.69 9.43 16.86
C ARG A 364 20.10 8.27 17.76
N GLU A 365 20.81 8.55 18.84
CA GLU A 365 21.35 7.51 19.73
C GLU A 365 20.22 6.80 20.47
N THR A 366 19.30 7.59 21.00
CA THR A 366 18.15 7.08 21.73
C THR A 366 16.95 6.78 20.83
N ARG A 367 17.02 7.14 19.55
CA ARG A 367 15.93 7.07 18.55
C ARG A 367 14.68 7.86 19.00
N ARG A 368 14.87 8.89 19.85
CA ARG A 368 13.78 9.67 20.41
C ARG A 368 13.07 10.46 19.30
N PRO A 369 11.74 10.30 19.12
CA PRO A 369 11.01 11.06 18.12
C PRO A 369 10.95 12.55 18.50
N PHE A 370 10.69 13.41 17.51
CA PHE A 370 10.31 14.78 17.78
C PHE A 370 8.94 14.83 18.48
N PRO A 371 8.72 15.76 19.42
CA PRO A 371 7.39 16.02 19.93
C PRO A 371 6.42 16.33 18.79
N ARG A 372 5.24 15.72 18.80
CA ARG A 372 4.26 15.90 17.71
C ARG A 372 3.84 17.35 17.48
N THR A 373 3.95 18.20 18.52
CA THR A 373 3.69 19.65 18.45
C THR A 373 4.63 20.39 17.52
N GLU A 374 5.82 19.86 17.25
CA GLU A 374 6.79 20.45 16.31
C GLU A 374 6.43 20.21 14.83
N ARG A 375 5.56 19.25 14.53
CA ARG A 375 5.03 18.96 13.19
C ARG A 375 6.12 18.83 12.13
N VAL A 376 7.16 18.05 12.44
CA VAL A 376 8.39 18.00 11.63
C VAL A 376 8.15 17.43 10.24
N ALA A 377 7.34 16.37 10.11
CA ALA A 377 6.99 15.82 8.79
C ALA A 377 6.26 16.84 7.91
N GLU A 378 5.35 17.63 8.48
CA GLU A 378 4.63 18.67 7.75
C GLU A 378 5.53 19.86 7.39
N ARG A 379 6.42 20.27 8.30
CA ARG A 379 7.41 21.33 8.01
C ARG A 379 8.34 20.90 6.88
N LEU A 380 8.87 19.67 6.95
CA LEU A 380 9.72 19.13 5.88
C LEU A 380 8.98 19.07 4.54
N THR A 381 7.69 18.71 4.55
CA THR A 381 6.88 18.69 3.32
C THR A 381 6.75 20.09 2.69
N ILE A 382 6.65 21.13 3.52
CA ILE A 382 6.61 22.53 3.05
C ILE A 382 7.96 22.90 2.44
N LEU A 383 9.08 22.69 3.15
CA LEU A 383 10.43 22.97 2.68
C LEU A 383 10.77 22.23 1.39
N ALA A 384 10.43 20.95 1.30
CA ALA A 384 10.62 20.16 0.08
C ALA A 384 9.83 20.74 -1.09
N LYS A 385 8.56 21.12 -0.86
CA LYS A 385 7.72 21.72 -1.89
C LYS A 385 8.23 23.09 -2.35
N GLU A 386 8.74 23.93 -1.46
CA GLU A 386 9.39 25.21 -1.79
C GLU A 386 10.65 24.98 -2.64
N ALA A 387 11.37 23.88 -2.41
CA ALA A 387 12.47 23.44 -3.26
C ALA A 387 12.00 22.78 -4.58
N GLY A 388 10.69 22.69 -4.84
CA GLY A 388 10.13 22.05 -6.04
C GLY A 388 10.19 20.51 -6.00
N LEU A 389 10.02 19.91 -4.81
CA LEU A 389 9.97 18.47 -4.61
C LEU A 389 8.70 18.08 -3.83
N LEU A 390 7.94 17.09 -4.31
CA LEU A 390 6.80 16.55 -3.59
C LEU A 390 7.19 15.23 -2.91
N VAL A 391 6.98 15.18 -1.59
CA VAL A 391 7.20 13.98 -0.76
C VAL A 391 5.91 13.60 -0.02
N TYR A 392 5.79 12.37 0.47
CA TYR A 392 4.61 11.92 1.18
C TYR A 392 4.87 11.83 2.70
N PRO A 393 4.33 12.76 3.51
CA PRO A 393 4.53 12.74 4.95
C PRO A 393 3.68 11.66 5.62
N SER A 394 4.22 11.07 6.67
CA SER A 394 3.50 10.20 7.58
C SER A 394 3.94 10.41 9.03
N THR A 395 3.04 10.08 9.96
CA THR A 395 3.26 10.26 11.39
C THR A 395 2.75 9.06 12.17
N GLY A 396 3.28 8.86 13.37
CA GLY A 396 2.82 7.82 14.28
C GLY A 396 3.66 6.54 14.28
N CYS A 397 4.79 6.50 13.55
CA CYS A 397 5.63 5.31 13.45
C CYS A 397 6.35 4.94 14.76
N ALA A 398 6.47 5.88 15.71
CA ALA A 398 7.07 5.63 17.02
C ALA A 398 6.06 5.20 18.10
N GLY A 399 4.79 4.97 17.72
CA GLY A 399 3.71 4.66 18.65
C GLY A 399 3.08 5.90 19.28
N ASN A 400 1.89 5.73 19.88
CA ASN A 400 1.13 6.81 20.54
C ASN A 400 0.91 8.09 19.70
N GLY A 401 0.97 7.98 18.39
CA GLY A 401 0.84 9.10 17.47
C GLY A 401 2.13 9.90 17.24
N GLU A 402 3.23 9.55 17.87
CA GLU A 402 4.55 10.14 17.71
C GLU A 402 5.36 9.48 16.58
N GLY A 403 6.44 10.14 16.19
CA GLY A 403 7.30 9.73 15.08
C GLY A 403 6.87 10.36 13.77
N ASP A 404 7.84 10.95 13.08
CA ASP A 404 7.70 11.65 11.82
C ASP A 404 8.52 10.93 10.76
N LEU A 405 7.96 10.71 9.59
CA LEU A 405 8.69 10.18 8.44
C LEU A 405 8.15 10.77 7.14
N ILE A 406 8.97 10.69 6.12
CA ILE A 406 8.52 10.90 4.73
C ILE A 406 8.75 9.62 3.94
N MET A 407 7.80 9.34 3.05
CA MET A 407 7.97 8.33 2.03
C MET A 407 8.41 8.95 0.71
N ILE A 408 9.27 8.22 0.02
CA ILE A 408 9.81 8.52 -1.30
C ILE A 408 9.42 7.34 -2.18
N GLY A 409 8.65 7.62 -3.22
CA GLY A 409 8.19 6.62 -4.17
C GLY A 409 7.89 7.29 -5.50
N PRO A 410 8.92 7.74 -6.24
CA PRO A 410 8.73 8.41 -7.53
C PRO A 410 8.09 7.46 -8.55
N PRO A 411 7.58 7.96 -9.68
CA PRO A 411 7.22 7.12 -10.81
C PRO A 411 8.36 6.18 -11.21
N LEU A 412 8.04 4.95 -11.64
CA LEU A 412 9.07 3.95 -12.01
C LEU A 412 9.86 4.35 -13.25
N ILE A 413 9.35 5.32 -14.00
CA ILE A 413 10.03 5.90 -15.18
C ILE A 413 11.13 6.89 -14.82
N ILE A 414 11.22 7.35 -13.56
CA ILE A 414 12.22 8.34 -13.11
C ILE A 414 13.60 8.02 -13.69
N ASP A 415 14.29 9.03 -14.19
CA ASP A 415 15.64 8.87 -14.74
C ASP A 415 16.74 9.21 -13.72
N ASP A 416 17.99 9.03 -14.14
CA ASP A 416 19.15 9.22 -13.29
C ASP A 416 19.32 10.67 -12.83
N GLN A 417 19.05 11.65 -13.73
CA GLN A 417 19.16 13.08 -13.41
C GLN A 417 18.06 13.51 -12.44
N GLU A 418 16.85 13.00 -12.63
CA GLU A 418 15.73 13.24 -11.74
C GLU A 418 15.97 12.65 -10.35
N MET A 419 16.60 11.45 -10.24
CA MET A 419 17.00 10.86 -8.96
C MET A 419 18.07 11.70 -8.25
N ASP A 420 19.08 12.15 -8.95
CA ASP A 420 20.12 13.02 -8.37
C ASP A 420 19.51 14.36 -7.89
N MET A 421 18.59 14.93 -8.66
CA MET A 421 17.86 16.14 -8.28
C MET A 421 16.94 15.91 -7.06
N LEU A 422 16.27 14.77 -6.97
CA LEU A 422 15.46 14.37 -5.82
C LEU A 422 16.32 14.36 -4.55
N VAL A 423 17.46 13.67 -4.58
CA VAL A 423 18.38 13.55 -3.43
C VAL A 423 18.88 14.94 -3.00
N PHE A 424 19.34 15.76 -3.95
CA PHE A 424 19.82 17.12 -3.66
C PHE A 424 18.75 18.01 -3.01
N LYS A 425 17.54 18.03 -3.58
CA LYS A 425 16.42 18.84 -3.06
C LYS A 425 15.97 18.38 -1.68
N LEU A 426 15.94 17.04 -1.46
CA LEU A 426 15.58 16.48 -0.17
C LEU A 426 16.62 16.79 0.91
N ALA A 427 17.92 16.64 0.59
CA ALA A 427 18.99 16.97 1.51
C ALA A 427 18.96 18.45 1.90
N THR A 428 18.69 19.36 0.93
CA THR A 428 18.51 20.77 1.18
C THR A 428 17.32 21.05 2.12
N ALA A 429 16.19 20.39 1.89
CA ALA A 429 15.00 20.57 2.72
C ALA A 429 15.21 20.06 4.16
N ILE A 430 15.87 18.90 4.34
CA ILE A 430 16.20 18.37 5.67
C ILE A 430 17.20 19.28 6.39
N GLY A 431 18.20 19.85 5.69
CA GLY A 431 19.14 20.81 6.26
C GLY A 431 18.48 22.13 6.72
N GLY A 432 17.25 22.39 6.33
CA GLY A 432 16.45 23.54 6.77
C GLY A 432 15.53 23.28 7.96
N LEU A 433 15.49 22.04 8.52
CA LEU A 433 14.68 21.73 9.70
C LEU A 433 15.25 22.31 10.98
#